data_dde1c4fa0ae06e5a136d6167946681b3
#
_entry.id   dde1c4fa0ae06e5a136d6167946681b3
#
_cell.length_a   1.000
_cell.length_b   1.000
_cell.length_c   1.000
_cell.angle_alpha   90.00
_cell.angle_beta   90.00
_cell.angle_gamma   90.00
#
_symmetry.space_group_name_H-M   'P 1'
#
loop_
_entity.id
_entity.type
_entity.pdbx_description
1 polymer ?
#
loop_
_entity_poly.entity_id
_entity_poly.type
_entity_poly.pdbx_seq_one_letter_code
_entity_poly.pdbx_strand_id
1 'polypeptide(L)'
;MQLNGAEILIECLKEQGVDTVFGYPGGAILNVYDELYKHSNEIRHILTSHEQGASHAADGYARATGKVGVCFATSGPGATNLVTGIATAFMDSIPIVAITCNVGVPLLGKDSFQEIDITGITMPITKYNFIVKNVNDLAKTIRKAFEIAQSGRPGPVLIDIPKDVTGNKAEYEPVKIQPIVKYKKEICMEDIDKAVEMIEEAKRPFVFVGGGAILSDASEELRAFVDKVQCPVCDSLMGKGAFPGTDELYTGMLGMHGTKTSNFGVSESDLLIVVGARFSDRVTGNPNKFASNAKILQFDIDVAEMNKNVIIDEGVVGDIKEVLATVNEKLPQQEHTEWIKKIQEYKAKYPLAYHPESLTGPYVIEEIYKQTEGDAIIVTEVGQHQMWAAQYYKFTKPRTLLTSGGLGTMGYGLGAAIGAKMGRPEKTVVNIAGDGCFRMNMNEVATAARYNIPIIQVVVNNHVLGMVRQWQNLFYGQRYSATVLNDAVDFVKLAEAMGAKAVRATTREEFADAFKFALNAGGPVVIDCQIDSDDKVWPMVAPGAPISEAFDEKDLQEKQQTN
;
A
#
# COMPACT_ATOMS: atom_id res chain seq x y z
N MET A 1 13.16 -35.36 13.88
CA MET A 1 14.54 -35.06 14.28
C MET A 1 14.53 -34.09 15.47
N GLN A 2 15.54 -34.20 16.36
CA GLN A 2 15.61 -33.27 17.51
C GLN A 2 16.30 -31.97 17.09
N LEU A 3 15.56 -30.88 17.15
CA LEU A 3 16.05 -29.53 16.83
C LEU A 3 15.78 -28.56 17.99
N ASN A 4 16.61 -27.52 18.13
CA ASN A 4 16.27 -26.43 19.05
C ASN A 4 15.25 -25.47 18.42
N GLY A 5 14.66 -24.58 19.23
CA GLY A 5 13.60 -23.69 18.74
C GLY A 5 14.06 -22.73 17.64
N ALA A 6 15.31 -22.28 17.64
CA ALA A 6 15.85 -21.43 16.58
C ALA A 6 15.98 -22.22 15.25
N GLU A 7 16.48 -23.44 15.31
CA GLU A 7 16.54 -24.35 14.14
C GLU A 7 15.15 -24.65 13.61
N ILE A 8 14.16 -24.93 14.48
CA ILE A 8 12.74 -25.15 14.10
C ILE A 8 12.19 -23.91 13.40
N LEU A 9 12.46 -22.71 13.91
CA LEU A 9 12.01 -21.47 13.28
C LEU A 9 12.54 -21.35 11.85
N ILE A 10 13.84 -21.52 11.65
CA ILE A 10 14.46 -21.40 10.33
C ILE A 10 13.91 -22.47 9.36
N GLU A 11 13.80 -23.72 9.79
CA GLU A 11 13.21 -24.78 8.96
C GLU A 11 11.74 -24.48 8.59
N CYS A 12 10.93 -23.98 9.53
CA CYS A 12 9.57 -23.57 9.21
C CYS A 12 9.50 -22.40 8.21
N LEU A 13 10.42 -21.43 8.30
CA LEU A 13 10.49 -20.35 7.32
C LEU A 13 10.83 -20.88 5.92
N LYS A 14 11.74 -21.83 5.83
CA LYS A 14 12.08 -22.52 4.57
C LYS A 14 10.88 -23.28 3.99
N GLU A 15 10.12 -23.99 4.85
CA GLU A 15 8.85 -24.64 4.44
C GLU A 15 7.86 -23.65 3.80
N GLN A 16 7.79 -22.43 4.35
CA GLN A 16 6.90 -21.37 3.85
C GLN A 16 7.45 -20.65 2.59
N GLY A 17 8.62 -21.04 2.10
CA GLY A 17 9.26 -20.43 0.94
C GLY A 17 9.79 -19.02 1.20
N VAL A 18 10.12 -18.70 2.45
CA VAL A 18 10.75 -17.42 2.83
C VAL A 18 12.21 -17.43 2.38
N ASP A 19 12.56 -16.48 1.53
CA ASP A 19 13.92 -16.30 1.00
C ASP A 19 14.61 -15.04 1.54
N THR A 20 13.84 -14.13 2.11
CA THR A 20 14.33 -12.83 2.60
C THR A 20 13.59 -12.43 3.88
N VAL A 21 14.35 -11.98 4.87
CA VAL A 21 13.83 -11.42 6.13
C VAL A 21 14.50 -10.09 6.44
N PHE A 22 13.76 -9.21 7.12
CA PHE A 22 14.21 -7.87 7.49
C PHE A 22 14.23 -7.75 9.01
N GLY A 23 15.25 -7.13 9.61
CA GLY A 23 15.24 -7.02 11.04
C GLY A 23 16.47 -6.37 11.65
N TYR A 24 16.46 -6.31 12.99
CA TYR A 24 17.55 -5.78 13.81
C TYR A 24 17.81 -6.71 14.99
N PRO A 25 19.06 -7.13 15.24
CA PRO A 25 19.41 -8.06 16.31
C PRO A 25 19.35 -7.39 17.69
N GLY A 26 19.21 -8.24 18.73
CA GLY A 26 19.30 -7.84 20.12
C GLY A 26 19.39 -9.07 21.02
N GLY A 27 19.57 -8.88 22.32
CA GLY A 27 19.92 -9.94 23.26
C GLY A 27 18.93 -11.12 23.33
N ALA A 28 17.63 -10.87 23.20
CA ALA A 28 16.63 -11.93 23.30
C ALA A 28 16.54 -12.80 22.03
N ILE A 29 16.89 -12.26 20.85
CA ILE A 29 16.76 -12.96 19.56
C ILE A 29 18.08 -13.60 19.06
N LEU A 30 19.17 -13.55 19.83
CA LEU A 30 20.49 -14.01 19.37
C LEU A 30 20.52 -15.47 18.92
N ASN A 31 19.78 -16.36 19.55
CA ASN A 31 19.73 -17.77 19.13
C ASN A 31 19.20 -17.91 17.69
N VAL A 32 18.21 -17.10 17.32
CA VAL A 32 17.65 -17.05 15.96
C VAL A 32 18.67 -16.48 14.97
N TYR A 33 19.39 -15.43 15.35
CA TYR A 33 20.42 -14.83 14.49
C TYR A 33 21.64 -15.73 14.30
N ASP A 34 22.02 -16.52 15.32
CA ASP A 34 23.08 -17.54 15.20
C ASP A 34 22.69 -18.62 14.19
N GLU A 35 21.43 -19.07 14.25
CA GLU A 35 20.93 -20.06 13.30
C GLU A 35 20.77 -19.49 11.89
N LEU A 36 20.28 -18.26 11.78
CA LEU A 36 20.16 -17.55 10.51
C LEU A 36 21.52 -17.36 9.81
N TYR A 37 22.61 -17.16 10.58
CA TYR A 37 23.96 -17.09 10.03
C TYR A 37 24.36 -18.38 9.34
N LYS A 38 24.04 -19.55 9.91
CA LYS A 38 24.33 -20.87 9.34
C LYS A 38 23.55 -21.12 8.03
N HIS A 39 22.37 -20.50 7.89
CA HIS A 39 21.48 -20.62 6.73
C HIS A 39 21.51 -19.39 5.82
N SER A 40 22.55 -18.56 5.89
CA SER A 40 22.67 -17.32 5.11
C SER A 40 22.65 -17.51 3.58
N ASN A 41 22.92 -18.70 3.10
CA ASN A 41 22.82 -19.07 1.69
C ASN A 41 21.38 -19.39 1.23
N GLU A 42 20.46 -19.64 2.17
CA GLU A 42 19.08 -20.04 1.91
C GLU A 42 18.11 -18.90 2.21
N ILE A 43 18.35 -18.18 3.32
CA ILE A 43 17.53 -17.03 3.73
C ILE A 43 18.42 -15.79 3.84
N ARG A 44 18.16 -14.79 3.03
CA ARG A 44 18.87 -13.50 3.08
C ARG A 44 18.31 -12.65 4.23
N HIS A 45 19.17 -12.16 5.08
CA HIS A 45 18.80 -11.16 6.08
C HIS A 45 19.25 -9.76 5.65
N ILE A 46 18.33 -8.80 5.72
CA ILE A 46 18.61 -7.38 5.52
C ILE A 46 18.58 -6.68 6.89
N LEU A 47 19.75 -6.27 7.35
CA LEU A 47 19.88 -5.48 8.57
C LEU A 47 19.45 -4.04 8.29
N THR A 48 18.28 -3.66 8.77
CA THR A 48 17.78 -2.30 8.70
C THR A 48 18.43 -1.39 9.76
N SER A 49 18.28 -0.09 9.63
CA SER A 49 18.78 0.84 10.64
C SER A 49 17.80 1.02 11.81
N HIS A 50 16.54 0.63 11.62
CA HIS A 50 15.46 0.70 12.60
C HIS A 50 14.42 -0.39 12.33
N GLU A 51 13.80 -0.95 13.37
CA GLU A 51 12.82 -2.02 13.23
C GLU A 51 11.56 -1.57 12.49
N GLN A 52 11.19 -0.29 12.61
CA GLN A 52 10.10 0.28 11.79
C GLN A 52 10.43 0.14 10.29
N GLY A 53 11.67 0.43 9.89
CA GLY A 53 12.15 0.19 8.52
C GLY A 53 12.05 -1.28 8.12
N ALA A 54 12.36 -2.21 9.03
CA ALA A 54 12.22 -3.64 8.79
C ALA A 54 10.77 -4.06 8.53
N SER A 55 9.82 -3.57 9.34
CA SER A 55 8.40 -3.87 9.15
C SER A 55 7.85 -3.28 7.85
N HIS A 56 8.27 -2.06 7.48
CA HIS A 56 7.91 -1.48 6.18
C HIS A 56 8.56 -2.21 5.00
N ALA A 57 9.77 -2.73 5.17
CA ALA A 57 10.42 -3.55 4.13
C ALA A 57 9.69 -4.89 3.94
N ALA A 58 9.27 -5.55 5.03
CA ALA A 58 8.44 -6.75 4.94
C ALA A 58 7.09 -6.47 4.25
N ASP A 59 6.46 -5.34 4.55
CA ASP A 59 5.23 -4.88 3.90
C ASP A 59 5.45 -4.63 2.39
N GLY A 60 6.48 -3.88 2.02
CA GLY A 60 6.82 -3.60 0.63
C GLY A 60 7.16 -4.86 -0.17
N TYR A 61 7.88 -5.81 0.44
CA TYR A 61 8.15 -7.12 -0.14
C TYR A 61 6.84 -7.89 -0.41
N ALA A 62 5.93 -7.91 0.57
CA ALA A 62 4.65 -8.62 0.42
C ALA A 62 3.78 -8.01 -0.68
N ARG A 63 3.67 -6.67 -0.75
CA ARG A 63 2.89 -6.00 -1.80
C ARG A 63 3.45 -6.26 -3.20
N ALA A 64 4.77 -6.16 -3.36
CA ALA A 64 5.42 -6.32 -4.66
C ALA A 64 5.40 -7.76 -5.18
N THR A 65 5.47 -8.76 -4.28
CA THR A 65 5.59 -10.17 -4.65
C THR A 65 4.29 -10.99 -4.52
N GLY A 66 3.35 -10.54 -3.70
CA GLY A 66 2.19 -11.34 -3.29
C GLY A 66 2.50 -12.43 -2.24
N LYS A 67 3.76 -12.56 -1.81
CA LYS A 67 4.18 -13.48 -0.76
C LYS A 67 4.00 -12.86 0.64
N VAL A 68 4.13 -13.66 1.68
CA VAL A 68 4.17 -13.15 3.06
C VAL A 68 5.51 -12.48 3.32
N GLY A 69 5.48 -11.23 3.81
CA GLY A 69 6.68 -10.54 4.29
C GLY A 69 7.03 -10.95 5.71
N VAL A 70 8.32 -11.05 6.02
CA VAL A 70 8.78 -11.47 7.36
C VAL A 70 9.75 -10.46 7.94
N CYS A 71 9.49 -10.01 9.18
CA CYS A 71 10.42 -9.16 9.92
C CYS A 71 10.73 -9.71 11.31
N PHE A 72 11.93 -9.41 11.79
CA PHE A 72 12.45 -9.84 13.09
C PHE A 72 12.74 -8.65 13.99
N ALA A 73 12.43 -8.77 15.27
CA ALA A 73 12.86 -7.82 16.29
C ALA A 73 13.16 -8.51 17.63
N THR A 74 14.06 -7.92 18.39
CA THR A 74 14.29 -8.31 19.78
C THR A 74 13.17 -7.83 20.70
N SER A 75 13.25 -8.16 21.97
CA SER A 75 12.29 -7.74 23.02
C SER A 75 12.30 -6.22 23.27
N GLY A 76 11.32 -5.77 24.03
CA GLY A 76 11.23 -4.39 24.52
C GLY A 76 11.13 -3.37 23.38
N PRO A 77 12.07 -2.41 23.28
CA PRO A 77 12.01 -1.35 22.29
C PRO A 77 12.10 -1.89 20.85
N GLY A 78 12.79 -2.99 20.59
CA GLY A 78 12.82 -3.61 19.28
C GLY A 78 11.44 -4.06 18.82
N ALA A 79 10.71 -4.75 19.67
CA ALA A 79 9.34 -5.18 19.40
C ALA A 79 8.39 -3.99 19.24
N THR A 80 8.45 -2.99 20.12
CA THR A 80 7.56 -1.82 20.04
C THR A 80 7.82 -0.96 18.80
N ASN A 81 9.04 -0.93 18.27
CA ASN A 81 9.36 -0.23 17.03
C ASN A 81 8.69 -0.84 15.78
N LEU A 82 8.19 -2.08 15.84
CA LEU A 82 7.42 -2.70 14.75
C LEU A 82 5.96 -2.21 14.66
N VAL A 83 5.42 -1.62 15.73
CA VAL A 83 3.97 -1.36 15.89
C VAL A 83 3.40 -0.54 14.74
N THR A 84 4.05 0.55 14.34
CA THR A 84 3.59 1.38 13.22
C THR A 84 3.53 0.59 11.92
N GLY A 85 4.54 -0.23 11.61
CA GLY A 85 4.54 -1.02 10.39
C GLY A 85 3.51 -2.15 10.40
N ILE A 86 3.30 -2.79 11.55
CA ILE A 86 2.23 -3.79 11.72
C ILE A 86 0.86 -3.14 11.50
N ALA A 87 0.62 -1.96 12.09
CA ALA A 87 -0.63 -1.20 11.89
C ALA A 87 -0.83 -0.79 10.42
N THR A 88 0.23 -0.40 9.73
CA THR A 88 0.20 -0.10 8.29
C THR A 88 -0.26 -1.31 7.48
N ALA A 89 0.35 -2.46 7.71
CA ALA A 89 -0.02 -3.72 7.07
C ALA A 89 -1.47 -4.14 7.39
N PHE A 90 -1.91 -3.95 8.64
CA PHE A 90 -3.28 -4.27 9.07
C PHE A 90 -4.31 -3.43 8.34
N MET A 91 -4.12 -2.12 8.28
CA MET A 91 -5.06 -1.20 7.63
C MET A 91 -5.21 -1.44 6.13
N ASP A 92 -4.15 -1.92 5.46
CA ASP A 92 -4.15 -2.19 4.02
C ASP A 92 -4.28 -3.69 3.68
N SER A 93 -4.50 -4.53 4.68
CA SER A 93 -4.70 -5.99 4.50
C SER A 93 -3.49 -6.70 3.86
N ILE A 94 -2.28 -6.36 4.31
CA ILE A 94 -1.04 -6.92 3.79
C ILE A 94 -0.56 -8.09 4.67
N PRO A 95 -0.29 -9.26 4.09
CA PRO A 95 0.15 -10.42 4.85
C PRO A 95 1.63 -10.28 5.23
N ILE A 96 1.88 -9.98 6.50
CA ILE A 96 3.22 -10.05 7.10
C ILE A 96 3.20 -10.94 8.34
N VAL A 97 4.33 -11.58 8.62
CA VAL A 97 4.58 -12.30 9.87
C VAL A 97 5.71 -11.59 10.60
N ALA A 98 5.37 -10.93 11.70
CA ALA A 98 6.32 -10.27 12.58
C ALA A 98 6.74 -11.26 13.68
N ILE A 99 8.02 -11.51 13.79
CA ILE A 99 8.58 -12.44 14.78
C ILE A 99 9.41 -11.65 15.77
N THR A 100 8.95 -11.63 17.02
CA THR A 100 9.67 -11.03 18.14
C THR A 100 10.18 -12.11 19.08
N CYS A 101 11.28 -11.82 19.76
CA CYS A 101 11.72 -12.66 20.86
C CYS A 101 11.60 -11.88 22.17
N ASN A 102 11.24 -12.57 23.24
CA ASN A 102 11.05 -11.98 24.56
C ASN A 102 12.04 -12.55 25.58
N VAL A 103 12.00 -12.04 26.79
CA VAL A 103 12.70 -12.63 27.93
C VAL A 103 12.25 -14.08 28.15
N GLY A 104 13.04 -14.91 28.84
CA GLY A 104 12.65 -16.28 29.11
C GLY A 104 11.32 -16.40 29.88
N VAL A 105 10.59 -17.49 29.66
CA VAL A 105 9.25 -17.72 30.24
C VAL A 105 9.18 -17.44 31.75
N PRO A 106 10.16 -17.81 32.61
CA PRO A 106 10.14 -17.51 34.04
C PRO A 106 10.21 -16.02 34.39
N LEU A 107 10.58 -15.16 33.43
CA LEU A 107 10.74 -13.71 33.62
C LEU A 107 9.56 -12.91 33.08
N LEU A 108 8.62 -13.54 32.37
CA LEU A 108 7.45 -12.86 31.83
C LEU A 108 6.52 -12.34 32.95
N GLY A 109 6.07 -11.11 32.83
CA GLY A 109 5.20 -10.42 33.80
C GLY A 109 5.93 -9.99 35.08
N LYS A 110 7.26 -9.81 35.04
CA LYS A 110 8.09 -9.44 36.20
C LYS A 110 8.86 -8.13 36.02
N ASP A 111 8.45 -7.31 35.06
CA ASP A 111 9.15 -6.05 34.72
C ASP A 111 10.65 -6.24 34.47
N SER A 112 10.99 -7.36 33.82
CA SER A 112 12.37 -7.72 33.50
C SER A 112 12.97 -6.76 32.47
N PHE A 113 14.29 -6.63 32.43
CA PHE A 113 14.96 -5.76 31.46
C PHE A 113 14.56 -6.08 30.02
N GLN A 114 14.07 -5.09 29.29
CA GLN A 114 13.54 -5.19 27.92
C GLN A 114 12.35 -6.16 27.76
N GLU A 115 11.62 -6.44 28.81
CA GLU A 115 10.33 -7.11 28.71
C GLU A 115 9.25 -6.12 28.25
N ILE A 116 8.36 -6.61 27.39
CA ILE A 116 7.11 -5.90 27.02
C ILE A 116 6.04 -6.92 26.62
N ASP A 117 4.78 -6.67 26.97
CA ASP A 117 3.66 -7.44 26.42
C ASP A 117 3.32 -6.96 25.01
N ILE A 118 4.13 -7.40 24.06
CA ILE A 118 3.93 -7.02 22.65
C ILE A 118 2.65 -7.65 22.07
N THR A 119 2.19 -8.78 22.59
CA THR A 119 0.94 -9.40 22.16
C THR A 119 -0.26 -8.55 22.56
N GLY A 120 -0.29 -8.03 23.77
CA GLY A 120 -1.30 -7.08 24.22
C GLY A 120 -1.29 -5.78 23.42
N ILE A 121 -0.10 -5.21 23.15
CA ILE A 121 0.06 -3.98 22.36
C ILE A 121 -0.44 -4.16 20.91
N THR A 122 -0.16 -5.30 20.28
CA THR A 122 -0.47 -5.53 18.86
C THR A 122 -1.84 -6.18 18.63
N MET A 123 -2.57 -6.55 19.67
CA MET A 123 -3.88 -7.20 19.55
C MET A 123 -4.84 -6.46 18.61
N PRO A 124 -5.04 -5.13 18.69
CA PRO A 124 -5.98 -4.40 17.83
C PRO A 124 -5.49 -4.17 16.39
N ILE A 125 -4.23 -4.44 16.11
CA ILE A 125 -3.59 -4.17 14.81
C ILE A 125 -3.04 -5.42 14.12
N THR A 126 -3.44 -6.61 14.57
CA THR A 126 -3.08 -7.90 13.96
C THR A 126 -4.34 -8.74 13.71
N LYS A 127 -4.29 -9.60 12.73
CA LYS A 127 -5.32 -10.64 12.56
C LYS A 127 -5.30 -11.64 13.71
N TYR A 128 -4.11 -11.97 14.15
CA TYR A 128 -3.86 -12.82 15.31
C TYR A 128 -2.44 -12.56 15.83
N ASN A 129 -2.24 -12.87 17.11
CA ASN A 129 -0.90 -12.89 17.70
C ASN A 129 -0.74 -14.11 18.62
N PHE A 130 0.51 -14.54 18.78
CA PHE A 130 0.87 -15.68 19.58
C PHE A 130 2.02 -15.33 20.53
N ILE A 131 1.99 -15.89 21.74
CA ILE A 131 3.16 -16.05 22.58
C ILE A 131 3.43 -17.56 22.74
N VAL A 132 4.60 -18.03 22.30
CA VAL A 132 4.95 -19.44 22.29
C VAL A 132 5.77 -19.80 23.53
N LYS A 133 5.13 -20.34 24.56
CA LYS A 133 5.79 -20.67 25.84
C LYS A 133 6.36 -22.10 25.90
N ASN A 134 6.09 -22.92 24.91
CA ASN A 134 6.58 -24.30 24.82
C ASN A 134 7.14 -24.58 23.41
N VAL A 135 8.36 -25.05 23.33
CA VAL A 135 9.03 -25.33 22.05
C VAL A 135 8.31 -26.39 21.22
N ASN A 136 7.58 -27.32 21.84
CA ASN A 136 6.78 -28.33 21.13
C ASN A 136 5.62 -27.74 20.32
N ASP A 137 5.18 -26.53 20.64
CA ASP A 137 4.11 -25.83 19.91
C ASP A 137 4.65 -24.92 18.80
N LEU A 138 5.97 -24.69 18.73
CA LEU A 138 6.56 -23.67 17.89
C LEU A 138 6.30 -23.89 16.39
N ALA A 139 6.62 -25.08 15.86
CA ALA A 139 6.44 -25.38 14.44
C ALA A 139 4.97 -25.24 14.00
N LYS A 140 4.05 -25.79 14.82
CA LYS A 140 2.61 -25.67 14.55
C LYS A 140 2.14 -24.21 14.55
N THR A 141 2.65 -23.41 15.50
CA THR A 141 2.29 -21.99 15.60
C THR A 141 2.78 -21.19 14.41
N ILE A 142 4.02 -21.41 13.95
CA ILE A 142 4.57 -20.71 12.78
C ILE A 142 3.74 -21.04 11.53
N ARG A 143 3.48 -22.31 11.25
CA ARG A 143 2.65 -22.75 10.12
C ARG A 143 1.26 -22.12 10.17
N LYS A 144 0.64 -22.09 11.37
CA LYS A 144 -0.67 -21.46 11.58
C LYS A 144 -0.66 -19.96 11.38
N ALA A 145 0.40 -19.26 11.77
CA ALA A 145 0.56 -17.83 11.57
C ALA A 145 0.58 -17.47 10.07
N PHE A 146 1.33 -18.23 9.26
CA PHE A 146 1.36 -18.03 7.81
C PHE A 146 0.01 -18.33 7.15
N GLU A 147 -0.71 -19.37 7.60
CA GLU A 147 -2.08 -19.64 7.14
C GLU A 147 -3.02 -18.48 7.46
N ILE A 148 -3.01 -17.99 8.70
CA ILE A 148 -3.87 -16.88 9.13
C ILE A 148 -3.56 -15.60 8.36
N ALA A 149 -2.27 -15.28 8.16
CA ALA A 149 -1.86 -14.07 7.45
C ALA A 149 -2.45 -13.98 6.03
N GLN A 150 -2.62 -15.13 5.36
CA GLN A 150 -3.03 -15.22 3.95
C GLN A 150 -4.51 -15.56 3.75
N SER A 151 -5.18 -16.21 4.72
CA SER A 151 -6.56 -16.67 4.58
C SER A 151 -7.58 -15.55 4.73
N GLY A 152 -8.70 -15.61 4.01
CA GLY A 152 -9.72 -14.58 4.02
C GLY A 152 -9.16 -13.23 3.59
N ARG A 153 -9.58 -12.15 4.25
CA ARG A 153 -8.91 -10.87 4.13
C ARG A 153 -7.50 -10.99 4.72
N PRO A 154 -6.42 -10.79 3.94
CA PRO A 154 -5.06 -10.93 4.44
C PRO A 154 -4.71 -9.89 5.53
N GLY A 155 -3.63 -10.12 6.25
CA GLY A 155 -3.17 -9.15 7.25
C GLY A 155 -2.05 -9.68 8.12
N PRO A 156 -1.49 -8.83 9.01
CA PRO A 156 -0.36 -9.16 9.84
C PRO A 156 -0.68 -10.16 10.95
N VAL A 157 0.30 -11.01 11.26
CA VAL A 157 0.31 -11.89 12.42
C VAL A 157 1.62 -11.69 13.17
N LEU A 158 1.56 -11.64 14.50
CA LEU A 158 2.75 -11.55 15.34
C LEU A 158 2.98 -12.88 16.09
N ILE A 159 4.23 -13.30 16.16
CA ILE A 159 4.67 -14.44 16.98
C ILE A 159 5.76 -13.94 17.93
N ASP A 160 5.47 -13.95 19.23
CA ASP A 160 6.43 -13.63 20.28
C ASP A 160 7.00 -14.92 20.87
N ILE A 161 8.33 -15.06 20.86
CA ILE A 161 9.03 -16.31 21.25
C ILE A 161 10.00 -16.00 22.40
N PRO A 162 9.71 -16.45 23.63
CA PRO A 162 10.66 -16.33 24.74
C PRO A 162 12.01 -16.99 24.43
N LYS A 163 13.09 -16.37 24.93
CA LYS A 163 14.48 -16.75 24.63
C LYS A 163 14.80 -18.21 24.96
N ASP A 164 14.30 -18.73 26.06
CA ASP A 164 14.50 -20.14 26.47
C ASP A 164 13.80 -21.10 25.50
N VAL A 165 12.65 -20.74 24.93
CA VAL A 165 11.97 -21.53 23.89
C VAL A 165 12.84 -21.65 22.65
N THR A 166 13.55 -20.60 22.25
CA THR A 166 14.47 -20.68 21.10
C THR A 166 15.69 -21.57 21.34
N GLY A 167 16.07 -21.79 22.60
CA GLY A 167 17.19 -22.68 23.00
C GLY A 167 16.76 -24.11 23.30
N ASN A 168 15.53 -24.33 23.74
CA ASN A 168 15.00 -25.65 24.10
C ASN A 168 14.82 -26.55 22.88
N LYS A 169 14.94 -27.87 23.06
CA LYS A 169 14.81 -28.86 21.97
C LYS A 169 13.43 -29.50 21.93
N ALA A 170 12.96 -29.77 20.72
CA ALA A 170 11.76 -30.54 20.47
C ALA A 170 11.89 -31.44 19.24
N GLU A 171 10.99 -32.39 19.12
CA GLU A 171 10.84 -33.20 17.91
C GLU A 171 10.30 -32.35 16.78
N TYR A 172 11.00 -32.34 15.63
CA TYR A 172 10.59 -31.63 14.44
C TYR A 172 10.41 -32.59 13.26
N GLU A 173 9.29 -32.44 12.58
CA GLU A 173 8.96 -33.13 11.33
C GLU A 173 8.67 -32.09 10.25
N PRO A 174 9.41 -32.13 9.12
CA PRO A 174 9.14 -31.23 7.98
C PRO A 174 7.78 -31.54 7.34
N VAL A 175 7.07 -30.49 6.92
CA VAL A 175 5.75 -30.61 6.30
C VAL A 175 5.77 -29.92 4.93
N LYS A 176 5.24 -30.60 3.92
CA LYS A 176 4.99 -29.96 2.63
C LYS A 176 3.77 -29.04 2.73
N ILE A 177 4.02 -27.75 2.64
CA ILE A 177 2.95 -26.74 2.70
C ILE A 177 2.08 -26.84 1.46
N GLN A 178 0.76 -26.86 1.68
CA GLN A 178 -0.23 -26.81 0.61
C GLN A 178 -0.59 -25.33 0.32
N PRO A 179 -0.96 -25.02 -0.93
CA PRO A 179 -1.46 -23.69 -1.27
C PRO A 179 -2.62 -23.27 -0.35
N ILE A 180 -2.61 -22.02 0.07
CA ILE A 180 -3.66 -21.48 0.96
C ILE A 180 -4.91 -21.21 0.11
N VAL A 181 -6.03 -21.81 0.52
CA VAL A 181 -7.35 -21.45 0.02
C VAL A 181 -7.79 -20.18 0.74
N LYS A 182 -7.86 -19.07 0.03
CA LYS A 182 -8.20 -17.75 0.61
C LYS A 182 -9.64 -17.73 1.14
N TYR A 183 -10.61 -18.22 0.38
CA TYR A 183 -11.99 -18.32 0.78
C TYR A 183 -12.43 -19.80 0.83
N LYS A 184 -12.85 -20.27 2.00
CA LYS A 184 -13.12 -21.71 2.25
C LYS A 184 -14.61 -22.08 2.11
N LYS A 185 -15.49 -21.09 1.94
CA LYS A 185 -16.93 -21.32 1.76
C LYS A 185 -17.27 -21.30 0.27
N GLU A 186 -18.34 -21.97 -0.10
CA GLU A 186 -18.89 -21.87 -1.45
C GLU A 186 -19.50 -20.48 -1.67
N ILE A 187 -19.32 -19.94 -2.87
CA ILE A 187 -19.96 -18.69 -3.28
C ILE A 187 -21.46 -18.95 -3.45
N CYS A 188 -22.29 -18.09 -2.90
CA CYS A 188 -23.74 -18.20 -3.03
C CYS A 188 -24.18 -17.92 -4.46
N MET A 189 -24.68 -18.93 -5.16
CA MET A 189 -25.09 -18.79 -6.56
C MET A 189 -26.35 -17.93 -6.71
N GLU A 190 -27.21 -17.86 -5.71
CA GLU A 190 -28.37 -16.96 -5.70
C GLU A 190 -27.95 -15.49 -5.70
N ASP A 191 -26.89 -15.15 -4.91
CA ASP A 191 -26.34 -13.78 -4.90
C ASP A 191 -25.64 -13.45 -6.23
N ILE A 192 -24.99 -14.42 -6.87
CA ILE A 192 -24.45 -14.27 -8.23
C ILE A 192 -25.57 -13.99 -9.24
N ASP A 193 -26.68 -14.73 -9.19
CA ASP A 193 -27.79 -14.55 -10.11
C ASP A 193 -28.42 -13.16 -9.97
N LYS A 194 -28.62 -12.69 -8.73
CA LYS A 194 -29.11 -11.33 -8.46
C LYS A 194 -28.11 -10.26 -8.96
N ALA A 195 -26.81 -10.50 -8.76
CA ALA A 195 -25.78 -9.58 -9.24
C ALA A 195 -25.83 -9.45 -10.77
N VAL A 196 -25.96 -10.56 -11.50
CA VAL A 196 -26.10 -10.59 -12.95
C VAL A 196 -27.36 -9.83 -13.40
N GLU A 197 -28.50 -10.09 -12.78
CA GLU A 197 -29.76 -9.38 -13.06
C GLU A 197 -29.62 -7.85 -12.87
N MET A 198 -29.03 -7.42 -11.77
CA MET A 198 -28.79 -5.99 -11.50
C MET A 198 -27.89 -5.34 -12.57
N ILE A 199 -26.87 -6.07 -13.04
CA ILE A 199 -25.94 -5.57 -14.07
C ILE A 199 -26.66 -5.48 -15.43
N GLU A 200 -27.49 -6.47 -15.78
CA GLU A 200 -28.27 -6.47 -17.04
C GLU A 200 -29.31 -5.35 -17.10
N GLU A 201 -29.91 -4.99 -15.97
CA GLU A 201 -30.89 -3.90 -15.90
C GLU A 201 -30.28 -2.49 -15.97
N ALA A 202 -29.01 -2.34 -15.65
CA ALA A 202 -28.34 -1.06 -15.54
C ALA A 202 -28.20 -0.35 -16.90
N LYS A 203 -28.44 0.96 -16.91
CA LYS A 203 -28.25 1.81 -18.12
C LYS A 203 -27.00 2.67 -18.02
N ARG A 204 -26.55 2.95 -16.81
CA ARG A 204 -25.38 3.78 -16.51
C ARG A 204 -24.51 3.09 -15.43
N PRO A 205 -24.08 1.84 -15.69
CA PRO A 205 -23.21 1.13 -14.75
C PRO A 205 -21.84 1.81 -14.63
N PHE A 206 -21.26 1.77 -13.43
CA PHE A 206 -19.92 2.25 -13.16
C PHE A 206 -19.18 1.27 -12.27
N VAL A 207 -17.94 0.92 -12.60
CA VAL A 207 -17.11 0.00 -11.81
C VAL A 207 -16.17 0.80 -10.91
N PHE A 208 -16.16 0.48 -9.62
CA PHE A 208 -15.22 1.00 -8.63
C PHE A 208 -14.33 -0.10 -8.09
N VAL A 209 -13.02 -0.02 -8.38
CA VAL A 209 -12.04 -1.07 -8.07
C VAL A 209 -11.21 -0.72 -6.85
N GLY A 210 -11.08 -1.66 -5.93
CA GLY A 210 -10.25 -1.54 -4.74
C GLY A 210 -9.06 -2.50 -4.70
N GLY A 211 -8.32 -2.45 -3.59
CA GLY A 211 -7.14 -3.28 -3.36
C GLY A 211 -7.43 -4.79 -3.32
N GLY A 212 -8.67 -5.19 -3.04
CA GLY A 212 -9.09 -6.59 -3.04
C GLY A 212 -8.91 -7.27 -4.39
N ALA A 213 -9.10 -6.54 -5.50
CA ALA A 213 -8.86 -7.06 -6.85
C ALA A 213 -7.37 -7.42 -7.07
N ILE A 214 -6.44 -6.61 -6.52
CA ILE A 214 -5.00 -6.89 -6.59
C ILE A 214 -4.62 -8.04 -5.66
N LEU A 215 -5.15 -8.07 -4.44
CA LEU A 215 -4.86 -9.13 -3.46
C LEU A 215 -5.39 -10.50 -3.89
N SER A 216 -6.47 -10.54 -4.67
CA SER A 216 -7.03 -11.76 -5.29
C SER A 216 -6.32 -12.16 -6.59
N ASP A 217 -5.43 -11.33 -7.14
CA ASP A 217 -4.85 -11.51 -8.46
C ASP A 217 -5.91 -11.61 -9.58
N ALA A 218 -6.96 -10.78 -9.50
CA ALA A 218 -8.18 -10.82 -10.33
C ALA A 218 -8.18 -9.85 -11.52
N SER A 219 -7.01 -9.33 -11.92
CA SER A 219 -6.92 -8.29 -12.97
C SER A 219 -7.41 -8.78 -14.34
N GLU A 220 -7.19 -10.04 -14.68
CA GLU A 220 -7.64 -10.63 -15.97
C GLU A 220 -9.16 -10.82 -15.96
N GLU A 221 -9.72 -11.34 -14.87
CA GLU A 221 -11.16 -11.51 -14.70
C GLU A 221 -11.89 -10.16 -14.66
N LEU A 222 -11.27 -9.14 -14.02
CA LEU A 222 -11.78 -7.77 -14.02
C LEU A 222 -11.78 -7.18 -15.45
N ARG A 223 -10.73 -7.41 -16.22
CA ARG A 223 -10.66 -6.96 -17.61
C ARG A 223 -11.77 -7.60 -18.42
N ALA A 224 -11.91 -8.93 -18.34
CA ALA A 224 -12.98 -9.65 -19.04
C ALA A 224 -14.38 -9.19 -18.62
N PHE A 225 -14.57 -8.85 -17.34
CA PHE A 225 -15.80 -8.30 -16.82
C PHE A 225 -16.13 -6.94 -17.46
N VAL A 226 -15.18 -6.01 -17.46
CA VAL A 226 -15.36 -4.68 -18.05
C VAL A 226 -15.58 -4.77 -19.57
N ASP A 227 -14.87 -5.66 -20.25
CA ASP A 227 -15.05 -5.91 -21.68
C ASP A 227 -16.47 -6.43 -22.01
N LYS A 228 -17.10 -7.17 -21.10
CA LYS A 228 -18.49 -7.64 -21.26
C LYS A 228 -19.52 -6.57 -20.92
N VAL A 229 -19.32 -5.85 -19.81
CA VAL A 229 -20.28 -4.84 -19.36
C VAL A 229 -20.18 -3.56 -20.18
N GLN A 230 -19.00 -3.22 -20.74
CA GLN A 230 -18.76 -1.99 -21.50
C GLN A 230 -19.16 -0.73 -20.69
N CYS A 231 -18.48 -0.51 -19.56
CA CYS A 231 -18.80 0.61 -18.66
C CYS A 231 -17.52 1.31 -18.16
N PRO A 232 -17.64 2.56 -17.71
CA PRO A 232 -16.53 3.30 -17.10
C PRO A 232 -16.00 2.62 -15.84
N VAL A 233 -14.69 2.76 -15.61
CA VAL A 233 -13.97 2.22 -14.45
C VAL A 233 -13.22 3.32 -13.72
N CYS A 234 -13.38 3.38 -12.41
CA CYS A 234 -12.53 4.16 -11.51
C CYS A 234 -11.90 3.24 -10.44
N ASP A 235 -10.89 3.74 -9.77
CA ASP A 235 -10.23 3.00 -8.70
C ASP A 235 -10.14 3.80 -7.39
N SER A 236 -9.87 3.07 -6.30
CA SER A 236 -9.31 3.65 -5.08
C SER A 236 -7.79 3.74 -5.21
N LEU A 237 -7.15 4.47 -4.29
CA LEU A 237 -5.68 4.51 -4.20
C LEU A 237 -5.07 3.10 -4.17
N MET A 238 -5.68 2.16 -3.43
CA MET A 238 -5.21 0.78 -3.31
C MET A 238 -5.57 -0.11 -4.51
N GLY A 239 -6.49 0.32 -5.36
CA GLY A 239 -6.91 -0.41 -6.58
C GLY A 239 -6.06 -0.10 -7.82
N LYS A 240 -5.14 0.84 -7.72
CA LYS A 240 -4.29 1.28 -8.84
C LYS A 240 -3.52 0.13 -9.48
N GLY A 241 -3.67 0.00 -10.80
CA GLY A 241 -3.04 -1.05 -11.59
C GLY A 241 -3.82 -2.37 -11.65
N ALA A 242 -4.93 -2.52 -10.94
CA ALA A 242 -5.84 -3.66 -11.13
C ALA A 242 -6.53 -3.60 -12.50
N PHE A 243 -6.89 -2.41 -12.94
CA PHE A 243 -7.34 -2.10 -14.30
C PHE A 243 -6.36 -1.11 -14.95
N PRO A 244 -6.03 -1.24 -16.26
CA PRO A 244 -5.02 -0.39 -16.89
C PRO A 244 -5.40 1.08 -16.92
N GLY A 245 -4.56 1.95 -16.34
CA GLY A 245 -4.76 3.40 -16.32
C GLY A 245 -4.64 4.08 -17.69
N THR A 246 -4.28 3.34 -18.73
CA THR A 246 -4.22 3.80 -20.15
C THR A 246 -5.46 3.42 -20.94
N ASP A 247 -6.37 2.66 -20.37
CA ASP A 247 -7.60 2.24 -21.04
C ASP A 247 -8.57 3.41 -21.24
N GLU A 248 -9.33 3.39 -22.34
CA GLU A 248 -10.29 4.46 -22.66
C GLU A 248 -11.44 4.52 -21.65
N LEU A 249 -11.86 3.39 -21.08
CA LEU A 249 -12.91 3.31 -20.08
C LEU A 249 -12.44 3.74 -18.68
N TYR A 250 -11.13 3.80 -18.45
CA TYR A 250 -10.59 4.23 -17.17
C TYR A 250 -10.74 5.75 -16.97
N THR A 251 -11.28 6.16 -15.83
CA THR A 251 -11.62 7.56 -15.54
C THR A 251 -10.73 8.21 -14.46
N GLY A 252 -9.87 7.42 -13.82
CA GLY A 252 -8.99 7.89 -12.72
C GLY A 252 -9.46 7.44 -11.34
N MET A 253 -8.86 8.02 -10.32
CA MET A 253 -9.18 7.71 -8.92
C MET A 253 -10.51 8.36 -8.52
N LEU A 254 -11.24 7.70 -7.61
CA LEU A 254 -12.48 8.18 -6.99
C LEU A 254 -12.19 8.82 -5.63
N GLY A 255 -12.95 9.84 -5.25
CA GLY A 255 -12.98 10.41 -3.91
C GLY A 255 -12.34 11.78 -3.77
N MET A 256 -11.80 12.09 -2.58
CA MET A 256 -11.34 13.43 -2.17
C MET A 256 -10.33 14.06 -3.14
N HIS A 257 -9.36 13.30 -3.62
CA HIS A 257 -8.38 13.71 -4.62
C HIS A 257 -8.54 12.93 -5.93
N GLY A 258 -9.75 12.40 -6.16
CA GLY A 258 -10.13 11.74 -7.39
C GLY A 258 -10.34 12.74 -8.54
N THR A 259 -10.43 12.22 -9.76
CA THR A 259 -10.77 13.06 -10.92
C THR A 259 -12.21 13.55 -10.83
N LYS A 260 -12.48 14.75 -11.36
CA LYS A 260 -13.87 15.24 -11.51
C LYS A 260 -14.70 14.25 -12.35
N THR A 261 -14.11 13.64 -13.36
CA THR A 261 -14.76 12.63 -14.20
C THR A 261 -15.26 11.44 -13.39
N SER A 262 -14.42 10.85 -12.54
CA SER A 262 -14.82 9.71 -11.69
C SER A 262 -15.89 10.12 -10.68
N ASN A 263 -15.69 11.26 -10.01
CA ASN A 263 -16.61 11.76 -8.98
C ASN A 263 -18.01 12.09 -9.54
N PHE A 264 -18.07 12.76 -10.68
CA PHE A 264 -19.34 13.09 -11.33
C PHE A 264 -19.99 11.86 -11.96
N GLY A 265 -19.19 11.01 -12.63
CA GLY A 265 -19.70 9.80 -13.24
C GLY A 265 -20.34 8.86 -12.22
N VAL A 266 -19.68 8.61 -11.09
CA VAL A 266 -20.24 7.79 -10.00
C VAL A 266 -21.50 8.45 -9.41
N SER A 267 -21.53 9.77 -9.26
CA SER A 267 -22.70 10.49 -8.74
C SER A 267 -23.93 10.41 -9.67
N GLU A 268 -23.72 10.18 -10.98
CA GLU A 268 -24.79 10.09 -11.98
C GLU A 268 -25.10 8.66 -12.43
N SER A 269 -24.31 7.67 -12.00
CA SER A 269 -24.56 6.26 -12.30
C SER A 269 -25.89 5.78 -11.73
N ASP A 270 -26.47 4.73 -12.31
CA ASP A 270 -27.65 4.03 -11.77
C ASP A 270 -27.31 2.69 -11.14
N LEU A 271 -26.08 2.19 -11.38
CA LEU A 271 -25.50 1.05 -10.71
C LEU A 271 -24.01 1.29 -10.44
N LEU A 272 -23.59 1.23 -9.19
CA LEU A 272 -22.18 1.21 -8.79
C LEU A 272 -21.76 -0.22 -8.44
N ILE A 273 -20.86 -0.78 -9.24
CA ILE A 273 -20.31 -2.13 -9.05
C ILE A 273 -18.96 -2.01 -8.33
N VAL A 274 -18.90 -2.45 -7.09
CA VAL A 274 -17.76 -2.28 -6.21
C VAL A 274 -16.97 -3.59 -6.12
N VAL A 275 -15.73 -3.58 -6.58
CA VAL A 275 -14.89 -4.77 -6.71
C VAL A 275 -13.74 -4.71 -5.72
N GLY A 276 -13.88 -5.40 -4.59
CA GLY A 276 -12.85 -5.50 -3.55
C GLY A 276 -12.43 -4.14 -2.96
N ALA A 277 -13.38 -3.22 -2.79
CA ALA A 277 -13.15 -1.89 -2.26
C ALA A 277 -13.96 -1.64 -0.99
N ARG A 278 -13.31 -1.00 0.00
CA ARG A 278 -13.97 -0.47 1.19
C ARG A 278 -14.47 0.94 0.90
N PHE A 279 -15.59 1.31 1.49
CA PHE A 279 -16.10 2.67 1.44
C PHE A 279 -15.43 3.55 2.52
N SER A 280 -14.16 3.92 2.32
CA SER A 280 -13.47 4.79 3.26
C SER A 280 -13.98 6.24 3.12
N ASP A 281 -13.81 7.03 4.18
CA ASP A 281 -14.18 8.44 4.23
C ASP A 281 -13.48 9.29 3.13
N ARG A 282 -12.28 8.89 2.73
CA ARG A 282 -11.54 9.54 1.63
C ARG A 282 -12.14 9.28 0.25
N VAL A 283 -12.91 8.20 0.11
CA VAL A 283 -13.62 7.85 -1.12
C VAL A 283 -15.03 8.42 -1.12
N THR A 284 -15.77 8.23 -0.03
CA THR A 284 -17.19 8.59 0.03
C THR A 284 -17.45 10.09 0.24
N GLY A 285 -16.51 10.80 0.86
CA GLY A 285 -16.77 12.14 1.35
C GLY A 285 -17.95 12.12 2.33
N ASN A 286 -19.10 12.62 1.91
CA ASN A 286 -20.35 12.50 2.67
C ASN A 286 -21.04 11.16 2.34
N PRO A 287 -21.04 10.17 3.23
CA PRO A 287 -21.59 8.85 2.93
C PRO A 287 -23.11 8.86 2.65
N ASN A 288 -23.85 9.81 3.22
CA ASN A 288 -25.29 9.92 3.01
C ASN A 288 -25.66 10.48 1.61
N LYS A 289 -24.68 11.04 0.89
CA LYS A 289 -24.85 11.60 -0.46
C LYS A 289 -24.00 10.85 -1.49
N PHE A 290 -23.29 9.81 -1.07
CA PHE A 290 -22.44 9.02 -1.96
C PHE A 290 -23.28 8.13 -2.84
N ALA A 291 -23.10 8.22 -4.15
CA ALA A 291 -23.79 7.42 -5.18
C ALA A 291 -25.32 7.32 -4.96
N SER A 292 -25.95 8.41 -4.49
CA SER A 292 -27.36 8.43 -4.06
C SER A 292 -28.38 8.12 -5.17
N ASN A 293 -27.96 8.14 -6.44
CA ASN A 293 -28.79 7.81 -7.60
C ASN A 293 -28.61 6.37 -8.08
N ALA A 294 -27.64 5.63 -7.51
CA ALA A 294 -27.26 4.30 -7.94
C ALA A 294 -27.71 3.22 -6.94
N LYS A 295 -28.10 2.07 -7.45
CA LYS A 295 -28.01 0.82 -6.67
C LYS A 295 -26.54 0.50 -6.46
N ILE A 296 -26.19 -0.16 -5.35
CA ILE A 296 -24.81 -0.53 -5.02
C ILE A 296 -24.71 -2.05 -4.93
N LEU A 297 -23.90 -2.62 -5.82
CA LEU A 297 -23.53 -4.04 -5.84
C LEU A 297 -22.09 -4.17 -5.37
N GLN A 298 -21.82 -4.94 -4.30
CA GLN A 298 -20.47 -5.08 -3.74
C GLN A 298 -19.98 -6.53 -3.80
N PHE A 299 -18.79 -6.73 -4.34
CA PHE A 299 -18.03 -7.99 -4.29
C PHE A 299 -16.88 -7.84 -3.29
N ASP A 300 -16.87 -8.64 -2.23
CA ASP A 300 -15.81 -8.59 -1.22
C ASP A 300 -15.60 -9.97 -0.58
N ILE A 301 -14.37 -10.23 -0.11
CA ILE A 301 -14.06 -11.46 0.63
C ILE A 301 -14.47 -11.36 2.11
N ASP A 302 -14.62 -10.14 2.63
CA ASP A 302 -14.89 -9.86 4.03
C ASP A 302 -16.34 -9.43 4.24
N VAL A 303 -17.16 -10.33 4.77
CA VAL A 303 -18.55 -10.03 5.08
C VAL A 303 -18.72 -8.82 6.04
N ALA A 304 -17.71 -8.52 6.86
CA ALA A 304 -17.75 -7.39 7.78
C ALA A 304 -17.67 -6.01 7.09
N GLU A 305 -17.28 -5.97 5.82
CA GLU A 305 -17.29 -4.71 5.03
C GLU A 305 -18.67 -4.43 4.41
N MET A 306 -19.57 -5.44 4.32
CA MET A 306 -20.92 -5.27 3.81
C MET A 306 -21.77 -4.39 4.74
N ASN A 307 -22.43 -3.36 4.21
CA ASN A 307 -23.27 -2.42 4.96
C ASN A 307 -22.56 -1.65 6.10
N LYS A 308 -21.23 -1.61 6.11
CA LYS A 308 -20.47 -1.00 7.19
C LYS A 308 -20.49 0.53 7.14
N ASN A 309 -20.14 1.12 6.01
CA ASN A 309 -20.04 2.57 5.84
C ASN A 309 -21.09 3.12 4.86
N VAL A 310 -21.50 2.31 3.91
CA VAL A 310 -22.55 2.61 2.93
C VAL A 310 -23.47 1.42 2.88
N ILE A 311 -24.79 1.66 2.84
CA ILE A 311 -25.78 0.59 2.67
C ILE A 311 -25.74 0.15 1.21
N ILE A 312 -25.66 -1.15 0.99
CA ILE A 312 -25.64 -1.75 -0.35
C ILE A 312 -26.98 -2.40 -0.68
N ASP A 313 -27.28 -2.54 -1.96
CA ASP A 313 -28.50 -3.22 -2.43
C ASP A 313 -28.28 -4.74 -2.53
N GLU A 314 -27.10 -5.17 -2.98
CA GLU A 314 -26.73 -6.58 -3.07
C GLU A 314 -25.23 -6.77 -2.81
N GLY A 315 -24.85 -7.92 -2.22
CA GLY A 315 -23.48 -8.26 -1.89
C GLY A 315 -23.14 -9.72 -2.20
N VAL A 316 -22.04 -9.94 -2.93
CA VAL A 316 -21.50 -11.29 -3.15
C VAL A 316 -20.23 -11.47 -2.33
N VAL A 317 -20.23 -12.41 -1.39
CA VAL A 317 -19.09 -12.70 -0.52
C VAL A 317 -18.27 -13.85 -1.10
N GLY A 318 -17.00 -13.58 -1.44
CA GLY A 318 -16.09 -14.56 -2.01
C GLY A 318 -14.75 -13.99 -2.41
N ASP A 319 -13.82 -14.84 -2.84
CA ASP A 319 -12.59 -14.40 -3.49
C ASP A 319 -12.95 -13.67 -4.80
N ILE A 320 -12.42 -12.46 -4.99
CA ILE A 320 -12.80 -11.60 -6.13
C ILE A 320 -12.54 -12.27 -7.48
N LYS A 321 -11.45 -13.02 -7.58
CA LYS A 321 -11.12 -13.76 -8.81
C LYS A 321 -12.20 -14.80 -9.16
N GLU A 322 -12.60 -15.60 -8.17
CA GLU A 322 -13.63 -16.62 -8.32
C GLU A 322 -15.01 -16.01 -8.58
N VAL A 323 -15.36 -14.93 -7.84
CA VAL A 323 -16.62 -14.20 -8.03
C VAL A 323 -16.71 -13.64 -9.44
N LEU A 324 -15.69 -12.92 -9.91
CA LEU A 324 -15.69 -12.33 -11.26
C LEU A 324 -15.68 -13.41 -12.35
N ALA A 325 -14.94 -14.51 -12.19
CA ALA A 325 -14.97 -15.62 -13.12
C ALA A 325 -16.39 -16.18 -13.28
N THR A 326 -17.07 -16.43 -12.14
CA THR A 326 -18.43 -16.98 -12.13
C THR A 326 -19.46 -16.00 -12.73
N VAL A 327 -19.35 -14.70 -12.39
CA VAL A 327 -20.21 -13.67 -12.98
C VAL A 327 -19.97 -13.56 -14.50
N ASN A 328 -18.71 -13.61 -14.95
CA ASN A 328 -18.36 -13.54 -16.36
C ASN A 328 -18.92 -14.72 -17.19
N GLU A 329 -19.05 -15.90 -16.60
CA GLU A 329 -19.66 -17.04 -17.29
C GLU A 329 -21.16 -16.82 -17.59
N LYS A 330 -21.86 -16.09 -16.73
CA LYS A 330 -23.30 -15.85 -16.82
C LYS A 330 -23.68 -14.58 -17.57
N LEU A 331 -22.83 -13.54 -17.51
CA LEU A 331 -23.12 -12.24 -18.11
C LEU A 331 -23.10 -12.29 -19.65
N PRO A 332 -24.17 -11.80 -20.33
CA PRO A 332 -24.12 -11.53 -21.77
C PRO A 332 -23.29 -10.26 -22.06
N GLN A 333 -22.89 -10.11 -23.33
CA GLN A 333 -22.27 -8.87 -23.82
C GLN A 333 -23.28 -7.73 -23.77
N GLN A 334 -22.86 -6.58 -23.26
CA GLN A 334 -23.67 -5.36 -23.13
C GLN A 334 -23.06 -4.19 -23.90
N GLU A 335 -23.83 -3.14 -24.10
CA GLU A 335 -23.41 -1.88 -24.72
C GLU A 335 -24.02 -0.70 -23.97
N HIS A 336 -23.17 0.27 -23.59
CA HIS A 336 -23.59 1.50 -22.90
C HIS A 336 -23.05 2.75 -23.63
N THR A 337 -23.14 2.78 -24.96
CA THR A 337 -22.53 3.77 -25.85
C THR A 337 -22.80 5.22 -25.43
N GLU A 338 -24.05 5.59 -25.14
CA GLU A 338 -24.40 6.96 -24.77
C GLU A 338 -23.82 7.34 -23.39
N TRP A 339 -23.75 6.37 -22.48
CA TRP A 339 -23.14 6.59 -21.16
C TRP A 339 -21.64 6.78 -21.28
N ILE A 340 -20.95 5.93 -22.02
CA ILE A 340 -19.51 6.05 -22.29
C ILE A 340 -19.21 7.38 -22.94
N LYS A 341 -19.99 7.81 -23.93
CA LYS A 341 -19.83 9.09 -24.61
C LYS A 341 -19.92 10.27 -23.60
N LYS A 342 -20.91 10.25 -22.72
CA LYS A 342 -21.04 11.28 -21.68
C LYS A 342 -19.81 11.33 -20.77
N ILE A 343 -19.27 10.19 -20.37
CA ILE A 343 -18.04 10.12 -19.55
C ILE A 343 -16.83 10.63 -20.32
N GLN A 344 -16.72 10.36 -21.63
CA GLN A 344 -15.65 10.91 -22.46
C GLN A 344 -15.78 12.45 -22.59
N GLU A 345 -16.99 13.00 -22.64
CA GLU A 345 -17.21 14.44 -22.57
C GLU A 345 -16.71 15.04 -21.25
N TYR A 346 -16.91 14.33 -20.11
CA TYR A 346 -16.34 14.75 -18.82
C TYR A 346 -14.82 14.68 -18.81
N LYS A 347 -14.22 13.63 -19.35
CA LYS A 347 -12.74 13.52 -19.48
C LYS A 347 -12.16 14.70 -20.29
N ALA A 348 -12.82 15.07 -21.38
CA ALA A 348 -12.39 16.19 -22.21
C ALA A 348 -12.59 17.56 -21.52
N LYS A 349 -13.65 17.71 -20.75
CA LYS A 349 -13.99 18.96 -20.06
C LYS A 349 -13.16 19.21 -18.81
N TYR A 350 -12.78 18.15 -18.08
CA TYR A 350 -12.14 18.22 -16.77
C TYR A 350 -10.81 17.46 -16.74
N PRO A 351 -9.85 17.76 -17.66
CA PRO A 351 -8.55 17.12 -17.62
C PRO A 351 -7.78 17.51 -16.36
N LEU A 352 -6.92 16.63 -15.87
CA LEU A 352 -5.92 17.00 -14.88
C LEU A 352 -4.95 18.00 -15.52
N ALA A 353 -4.63 19.07 -14.81
CA ALA A 353 -3.76 20.13 -15.30
C ALA A 353 -2.87 20.68 -14.18
N TYR A 354 -1.71 21.18 -14.56
CA TYR A 354 -0.73 21.84 -13.69
C TYR A 354 0.02 22.93 -14.46
N HIS A 355 0.79 23.76 -13.76
CA HIS A 355 1.54 24.86 -14.38
C HIS A 355 2.67 24.34 -15.29
N PRO A 356 2.66 24.66 -16.60
CA PRO A 356 3.56 24.03 -17.57
C PRO A 356 4.99 24.55 -17.53
N GLU A 357 5.27 25.70 -16.90
CA GLU A 357 6.56 26.39 -17.00
C GLU A 357 7.54 26.04 -15.87
N SER A 358 7.06 25.56 -14.74
CA SER A 358 7.90 25.29 -13.55
C SER A 358 8.08 23.79 -13.27
N LEU A 359 9.09 23.46 -12.47
CA LEU A 359 9.23 22.13 -11.89
C LEU A 359 8.15 21.96 -10.83
N THR A 360 7.22 21.06 -11.07
CA THR A 360 6.06 20.77 -10.19
C THR A 360 6.01 19.30 -9.81
N GLY A 361 5.27 18.98 -8.74
CA GLY A 361 5.02 17.58 -8.36
C GLY A 361 4.46 16.73 -9.50
N PRO A 362 3.39 17.16 -10.20
CA PRO A 362 2.87 16.45 -11.38
C PRO A 362 3.91 16.20 -12.48
N TYR A 363 4.72 17.19 -12.83
CA TYR A 363 5.77 17.02 -13.85
C TYR A 363 6.80 15.95 -13.43
N VAL A 364 7.20 15.94 -12.17
CA VAL A 364 8.11 14.92 -11.63
C VAL A 364 7.56 13.52 -11.88
N ILE A 365 6.27 13.33 -11.63
CA ILE A 365 5.61 12.03 -11.81
C ILE A 365 5.53 11.63 -13.29
N GLU A 366 5.15 12.57 -14.16
CA GLU A 366 5.06 12.30 -15.61
C GLU A 366 6.43 12.00 -16.23
N GLU A 367 7.49 12.69 -15.79
CA GLU A 367 8.84 12.41 -16.28
C GLU A 367 9.35 11.04 -15.77
N ILE A 368 9.03 10.64 -14.52
CA ILE A 368 9.30 9.29 -14.03
C ILE A 368 8.56 8.26 -14.89
N TYR A 369 7.27 8.46 -15.16
CA TYR A 369 6.48 7.57 -16.01
C TYR A 369 7.10 7.42 -17.41
N LYS A 370 7.47 8.54 -18.02
CA LYS A 370 8.06 8.58 -19.36
C LYS A 370 9.40 7.83 -19.43
N GLN A 371 10.32 8.09 -18.49
CA GLN A 371 11.64 7.47 -18.52
C GLN A 371 11.64 6.00 -18.09
N THR A 372 10.63 5.57 -17.34
CA THR A 372 10.43 4.15 -16.96
C THR A 372 9.48 3.41 -17.91
N GLU A 373 8.95 4.09 -18.92
CA GLU A 373 7.94 3.55 -19.85
C GLU A 373 6.73 2.94 -19.10
N GLY A 374 6.44 3.45 -17.89
CA GLY A 374 5.38 2.95 -17.03
C GLY A 374 5.65 1.57 -16.40
N ASP A 375 6.86 1.02 -16.50
CA ASP A 375 7.21 -0.32 -16.00
C ASP A 375 8.04 -0.31 -14.71
N ALA A 376 7.89 0.69 -13.87
CA ALA A 376 8.50 0.74 -12.54
C ALA A 376 7.51 0.37 -11.43
N ILE A 377 8.05 -0.09 -10.30
CA ILE A 377 7.34 -0.11 -9.03
C ILE A 377 7.49 1.27 -8.40
N ILE A 378 6.38 1.96 -8.24
CA ILE A 378 6.31 3.25 -7.58
C ILE A 378 5.92 3.03 -6.13
N VAL A 379 6.80 3.43 -5.23
CA VAL A 379 6.53 3.48 -3.80
C VAL A 379 6.30 4.93 -3.42
N THR A 380 5.33 5.22 -2.58
CA THR A 380 5.12 6.59 -2.12
C THR A 380 5.11 6.68 -0.62
N GLU A 381 5.61 7.79 -0.12
CA GLU A 381 5.28 8.31 1.20
C GLU A 381 3.87 8.91 1.18
N VAL A 382 3.45 9.55 2.27
CA VAL A 382 2.08 10.08 2.43
C VAL A 382 2.06 11.61 2.40
N GLY A 383 1.28 12.16 1.47
CA GLY A 383 1.14 13.62 1.30
C GLY A 383 0.75 14.00 -0.14
N GLN A 384 1.08 15.22 -0.55
CA GLN A 384 0.79 15.72 -1.91
C GLN A 384 1.44 14.83 -2.99
N HIS A 385 2.69 14.44 -2.79
CA HIS A 385 3.45 13.55 -3.69
C HIS A 385 2.78 12.19 -3.91
N GLN A 386 2.09 11.63 -2.90
CA GLN A 386 1.28 10.42 -3.02
C GLN A 386 0.09 10.65 -3.96
N MET A 387 -0.60 11.76 -3.81
CA MET A 387 -1.75 12.08 -4.65
C MET A 387 -1.33 12.38 -6.07
N TRP A 388 -0.24 13.13 -6.29
CA TRP A 388 0.30 13.36 -7.63
C TRP A 388 0.72 12.04 -8.30
N ALA A 389 1.37 11.13 -7.58
CA ALA A 389 1.68 9.80 -8.10
C ALA A 389 0.41 9.03 -8.50
N ALA A 390 -0.63 9.07 -7.68
CA ALA A 390 -1.90 8.42 -7.97
C ALA A 390 -2.65 9.03 -9.15
N GLN A 391 -2.49 10.34 -9.42
CA GLN A 391 -3.17 11.07 -10.50
C GLN A 391 -2.43 11.00 -11.83
N TYR A 392 -1.10 11.13 -11.83
CA TYR A 392 -0.30 11.36 -13.05
C TYR A 392 0.53 10.16 -13.50
N TYR A 393 0.81 9.16 -12.63
CA TYR A 393 1.42 7.91 -13.07
C TYR A 393 0.35 6.94 -13.56
N LYS A 394 0.44 6.51 -14.81
CA LYS A 394 -0.56 5.59 -15.42
C LYS A 394 -0.20 4.15 -15.11
N PHE A 395 -0.69 3.65 -13.96
CA PHE A 395 -0.48 2.25 -13.58
C PHE A 395 -1.25 1.31 -14.51
N THR A 396 -0.54 0.36 -15.11
CA THR A 396 -1.11 -0.62 -16.07
C THR A 396 -1.03 -2.05 -15.58
N LYS A 397 -0.30 -2.29 -14.47
CA LYS A 397 -0.06 -3.63 -13.92
C LYS A 397 -0.34 -3.63 -12.42
N PRO A 398 -0.90 -4.73 -11.88
CA PRO A 398 -1.07 -4.87 -10.44
C PRO A 398 0.27 -4.92 -9.71
N ARG A 399 0.27 -4.59 -8.41
CA ARG A 399 1.45 -4.61 -7.53
C ARG A 399 2.57 -3.67 -7.94
N THR A 400 2.24 -2.58 -8.66
CA THR A 400 3.22 -1.56 -9.09
C THR A 400 3.07 -0.22 -8.37
N LEU A 401 2.00 -0.03 -7.58
CA LEU A 401 1.90 1.05 -6.59
C LEU A 401 1.95 0.47 -5.17
N LEU A 402 2.93 0.89 -4.38
CA LEU A 402 3.07 0.54 -2.97
C LEU A 402 2.95 1.81 -2.13
N THR A 403 1.95 1.86 -1.27
CA THR A 403 1.67 3.07 -0.47
C THR A 403 0.89 2.72 0.79
N SER A 404 1.00 3.53 1.83
CA SER A 404 0.15 3.42 3.03
C SER A 404 -1.17 4.14 2.79
N GLY A 405 -2.17 3.42 2.28
CA GLY A 405 -3.46 4.01 1.92
C GLY A 405 -4.42 4.16 3.10
N GLY A 406 -4.46 3.17 3.99
CA GLY A 406 -5.40 3.13 5.11
C GLY A 406 -4.92 3.89 6.35
N LEU A 407 -3.69 3.64 6.80
CA LEU A 407 -3.13 4.30 7.98
C LEU A 407 -2.54 5.68 7.65
N GLY A 408 -2.05 5.88 6.44
CA GLY A 408 -1.43 7.16 6.05
C GLY A 408 -0.08 7.40 6.71
N THR A 409 0.77 6.38 6.72
CA THR A 409 2.04 6.38 7.45
C THR A 409 3.12 7.18 6.71
N MET A 410 3.44 8.37 7.22
CA MET A 410 4.67 9.07 6.83
C MET A 410 5.89 8.28 7.33
N GLY A 411 6.93 8.16 6.50
CA GLY A 411 8.12 7.33 6.77
C GLY A 411 7.99 5.86 6.29
N TYR A 412 6.92 5.50 5.60
CA TYR A 412 6.68 4.17 5.06
C TYR A 412 7.60 3.83 3.87
N GLY A 413 7.78 4.79 2.96
CA GLY A 413 8.17 4.50 1.58
C GLY A 413 9.58 3.95 1.40
N LEU A 414 10.58 4.47 2.13
CA LEU A 414 11.98 4.05 1.93
C LEU A 414 12.19 2.58 2.36
N GLY A 415 11.66 2.18 3.51
CA GLY A 415 11.68 0.77 3.92
C GLY A 415 10.95 -0.13 2.92
N ALA A 416 9.74 0.28 2.51
CA ALA A 416 8.96 -0.46 1.53
C ALA A 416 9.65 -0.59 0.16
N ALA A 417 10.37 0.45 -0.30
CA ALA A 417 11.15 0.42 -1.53
C ALA A 417 12.30 -0.59 -1.45
N ILE A 418 12.99 -0.65 -0.32
CA ILE A 418 14.02 -1.69 -0.06
C ILE A 418 13.38 -3.07 -0.16
N GLY A 419 12.27 -3.30 0.52
CA GLY A 419 11.54 -4.58 0.48
C GLY A 419 11.06 -4.95 -0.93
N ALA A 420 10.49 -4.01 -1.65
CA ALA A 420 10.05 -4.21 -3.04
C ALA A 420 11.21 -4.60 -3.96
N LYS A 421 12.36 -3.91 -3.84
CA LYS A 421 13.54 -4.21 -4.66
C LYS A 421 14.14 -5.57 -4.32
N MET A 422 14.10 -5.98 -3.05
CA MET A 422 14.54 -7.31 -2.65
C MET A 422 13.61 -8.41 -3.20
N GLY A 423 12.32 -8.17 -3.25
CA GLY A 423 11.32 -9.11 -3.79
C GLY A 423 11.25 -9.13 -5.32
N ARG A 424 11.57 -8.03 -5.99
CA ARG A 424 11.51 -7.83 -7.44
C ARG A 424 12.80 -7.20 -7.96
N PRO A 425 13.92 -7.93 -7.88
CA PRO A 425 15.24 -7.40 -8.22
C PRO A 425 15.37 -6.93 -9.67
N GLU A 426 14.56 -7.46 -10.58
CA GLU A 426 14.51 -7.10 -12.00
C GLU A 426 13.81 -5.77 -12.27
N LYS A 427 12.99 -5.28 -11.33
CA LYS A 427 12.20 -4.04 -11.53
C LYS A 427 12.96 -2.80 -11.08
N THR A 428 12.77 -1.71 -11.81
CA THR A 428 13.09 -0.37 -11.30
C THR A 428 12.14 -0.04 -10.15
N VAL A 429 12.68 0.39 -9.01
CA VAL A 429 11.90 0.79 -7.84
C VAL A 429 12.20 2.26 -7.53
N VAL A 430 11.16 3.08 -7.54
CA VAL A 430 11.23 4.51 -7.27
C VAL A 430 10.39 4.83 -6.05
N ASN A 431 11.00 5.36 -4.99
CA ASN A 431 10.27 5.91 -3.85
C ASN A 431 10.10 7.43 -4.03
N ILE A 432 8.87 7.90 -3.92
CA ILE A 432 8.51 9.32 -4.05
C ILE A 432 8.08 9.81 -2.68
N ALA A 433 8.86 10.71 -2.11
CA ALA A 433 8.67 11.24 -0.76
C ALA A 433 8.57 12.76 -0.77
N GLY A 434 7.79 13.33 0.14
CA GLY A 434 7.98 14.72 0.55
C GLY A 434 9.17 14.83 1.51
N ASP A 435 9.75 16.01 1.63
CA ASP A 435 10.86 16.28 2.54
C ASP A 435 10.51 15.99 4.01
N GLY A 436 9.30 16.31 4.45
CA GLY A 436 8.83 15.96 5.79
C GLY A 436 8.74 14.46 6.05
N CYS A 437 8.29 13.68 5.05
CA CYS A 437 8.21 12.22 5.16
C CYS A 437 9.58 11.55 5.14
N PHE A 438 10.45 11.98 4.22
CA PHE A 438 11.80 11.42 4.07
C PHE A 438 12.60 11.50 5.36
N ARG A 439 12.44 12.59 6.13
CA ARG A 439 13.13 12.79 7.43
C ARG A 439 12.79 11.71 8.46
N MET A 440 11.61 11.09 8.39
CA MET A 440 11.15 10.15 9.43
C MET A 440 11.92 8.84 9.41
N ASN A 441 12.33 8.35 8.23
CA ASN A 441 13.07 7.08 8.08
C ASN A 441 14.27 7.18 7.12
N MET A 442 14.86 8.36 6.96
CA MET A 442 16.03 8.60 6.09
C MET A 442 17.27 7.76 6.45
N ASN A 443 17.34 7.26 7.69
CA ASN A 443 18.38 6.33 8.14
C ASN A 443 18.46 5.06 7.28
N GLU A 444 17.38 4.64 6.64
CA GLU A 444 17.38 3.48 5.76
C GLU A 444 18.11 3.71 4.42
N VAL A 445 18.52 4.96 4.11
CA VAL A 445 19.49 5.23 3.02
C VAL A 445 20.78 4.46 3.28
N ALA A 446 21.27 4.44 4.53
CA ALA A 446 22.44 3.66 4.90
C ALA A 446 22.23 2.14 4.72
N THR A 447 21.02 1.64 4.94
CA THR A 447 20.66 0.24 4.66
C THR A 447 20.75 -0.06 3.17
N ALA A 448 20.15 0.79 2.33
CA ALA A 448 20.22 0.63 0.87
C ALA A 448 21.68 0.69 0.37
N ALA A 449 22.49 1.61 0.89
CA ALA A 449 23.90 1.75 0.53
C ALA A 449 24.73 0.53 0.96
N ARG A 450 24.51 0.03 2.19
CA ARG A 450 25.22 -1.17 2.73
C ARG A 450 25.10 -2.38 1.82
N TYR A 451 23.93 -2.63 1.28
CA TYR A 451 23.63 -3.80 0.43
C TYR A 451 23.67 -3.47 -1.06
N ASN A 452 24.05 -2.25 -1.42
CA ASN A 452 24.03 -1.74 -2.79
C ASN A 452 22.67 -2.00 -3.49
N ILE A 453 21.57 -1.73 -2.78
CA ILE A 453 20.20 -1.92 -3.27
C ILE A 453 19.85 -0.75 -4.20
N PRO A 454 19.71 -0.96 -5.51
CA PRO A 454 19.52 0.12 -6.48
C PRO A 454 18.06 0.59 -6.48
N ILE A 455 17.71 1.42 -5.49
CA ILE A 455 16.46 2.17 -5.41
C ILE A 455 16.70 3.62 -5.78
N ILE A 456 15.71 4.27 -6.35
CA ILE A 456 15.72 5.71 -6.65
C ILE A 456 14.79 6.38 -5.64
N GLN A 457 15.38 7.20 -4.77
CA GLN A 457 14.65 8.03 -3.82
C GLN A 457 14.47 9.43 -4.38
N VAL A 458 13.26 9.80 -4.77
CA VAL A 458 12.91 11.16 -5.16
C VAL A 458 12.31 11.88 -3.96
N VAL A 459 12.97 12.94 -3.51
CA VAL A 459 12.46 13.82 -2.46
C VAL A 459 11.84 15.02 -3.14
N VAL A 460 10.52 15.09 -3.19
CA VAL A 460 9.76 16.25 -3.68
C VAL A 460 9.76 17.28 -2.56
N ASN A 461 10.77 18.14 -2.60
CA ASN A 461 11.15 19.05 -1.51
C ASN A 461 10.52 20.43 -1.75
N ASN A 462 9.47 20.73 -1.01
CA ASN A 462 8.80 22.05 -1.03
C ASN A 462 9.01 22.84 0.27
N HIS A 463 9.87 22.37 1.17
CA HIS A 463 10.18 22.96 2.47
C HIS A 463 8.97 23.14 3.40
N VAL A 464 7.91 22.37 3.19
CA VAL A 464 6.67 22.43 4.00
C VAL A 464 6.05 21.04 4.16
N LEU A 465 5.20 20.86 5.16
CA LEU A 465 4.28 19.74 5.23
C LEU A 465 3.10 20.01 4.26
N GLY A 466 3.34 19.74 2.96
CA GLY A 466 2.57 20.31 1.86
C GLY A 466 1.06 20.03 1.93
N MET A 467 0.62 18.79 2.23
CA MET A 467 -0.81 18.49 2.34
C MET A 467 -1.45 19.23 3.53
N VAL A 468 -0.78 19.30 4.69
CA VAL A 468 -1.29 20.03 5.85
C VAL A 468 -1.34 21.53 5.56
N ARG A 469 -0.30 22.08 4.92
CA ARG A 469 -0.25 23.47 4.47
C ARG A 469 -1.38 23.79 3.48
N GLN A 470 -1.67 22.91 2.52
CA GLN A 470 -2.79 23.07 1.59
C GLN A 470 -4.12 23.20 2.33
N TRP A 471 -4.36 22.38 3.36
CA TRP A 471 -5.56 22.46 4.19
C TRP A 471 -5.59 23.76 5.01
N GLN A 472 -4.48 24.18 5.59
CA GLN A 472 -4.37 25.45 6.32
C GLN A 472 -4.64 26.64 5.39
N ASN A 473 -4.17 26.57 4.14
CA ASN A 473 -4.45 27.56 3.13
C ASN A 473 -5.95 27.66 2.80
N LEU A 474 -6.59 26.53 2.51
CA LEU A 474 -7.96 26.49 2.03
C LEU A 474 -9.02 26.65 3.13
N PHE A 475 -8.77 26.11 4.33
CA PHE A 475 -9.81 25.96 5.35
C PHE A 475 -9.50 26.63 6.71
N TYR A 476 -8.25 27.08 6.93
CA TYR A 476 -7.83 27.63 8.20
C TYR A 476 -7.30 29.07 8.09
N GLY A 477 -7.73 29.82 7.08
CA GLY A 477 -7.39 31.24 6.91
C GLY A 477 -5.89 31.51 6.83
N GLN A 478 -5.13 30.62 6.17
CA GLN A 478 -3.68 30.71 5.94
C GLN A 478 -2.83 30.77 7.23
N ARG A 479 -3.33 30.24 8.33
CA ARG A 479 -2.59 30.15 9.58
C ARG A 479 -1.69 28.91 9.55
N TYR A 480 -0.47 29.06 9.04
CA TYR A 480 0.51 27.99 8.82
C TYR A 480 1.24 27.60 10.12
N SER A 481 0.54 26.91 11.02
CA SER A 481 1.11 26.48 12.30
C SER A 481 1.94 25.19 12.12
N ALA A 482 3.25 25.28 12.43
CA ALA A 482 4.19 24.16 12.44
C ALA A 482 4.29 23.34 11.13
N THR A 483 4.04 23.97 9.98
CA THR A 483 4.09 23.30 8.68
C THR A 483 5.21 23.79 7.77
N VAL A 484 5.93 24.82 8.17
CA VAL A 484 7.10 25.32 7.43
C VAL A 484 8.38 24.66 7.98
N LEU A 485 9.12 24.01 7.10
CA LEU A 485 10.36 23.29 7.40
C LEU A 485 11.55 24.18 6.98
N ASN A 486 11.81 25.24 7.75
CA ASN A 486 12.80 26.28 7.44
C ASN A 486 14.18 26.00 8.04
N ASP A 487 14.54 24.74 8.23
CA ASP A 487 15.86 24.32 8.69
C ASP A 487 16.88 24.19 7.52
N ALA A 488 18.12 23.95 7.87
CA ALA A 488 19.25 23.88 6.92
C ALA A 488 19.58 22.44 6.50
N VAL A 489 18.60 21.52 6.47
CA VAL A 489 18.86 20.13 6.07
C VAL A 489 19.21 20.06 4.58
N ASP A 490 20.38 19.56 4.26
CA ASP A 490 20.86 19.31 2.91
C ASP A 490 20.77 17.80 2.61
N PHE A 491 19.75 17.39 1.87
CA PHE A 491 19.51 15.98 1.57
C PHE A 491 20.57 15.36 0.67
N VAL A 492 21.26 16.15 -0.17
CA VAL A 492 22.37 15.66 -1.00
C VAL A 492 23.54 15.26 -0.11
N LYS A 493 24.02 16.17 0.74
CA LYS A 493 25.11 15.86 1.68
C LYS A 493 24.77 14.74 2.65
N LEU A 494 23.52 14.70 3.11
CA LEU A 494 23.04 13.64 3.99
C LEU A 494 23.11 12.27 3.31
N ALA A 495 22.61 12.17 2.09
CA ALA A 495 22.63 10.92 1.33
C ALA A 495 24.05 10.45 1.01
N GLU A 496 24.94 11.36 0.63
CA GLU A 496 26.36 11.08 0.39
C GLU A 496 27.06 10.58 1.68
N ALA A 497 26.81 11.24 2.82
CA ALA A 497 27.34 10.81 4.12
C ALA A 497 26.83 9.41 4.54
N MET A 498 25.66 8.99 4.07
CA MET A 498 25.10 7.65 4.27
C MET A 498 25.54 6.63 3.21
N GLY A 499 26.37 7.04 2.23
CA GLY A 499 26.94 6.16 1.22
C GLY A 499 26.12 6.00 -0.06
N ALA A 500 25.08 6.77 -0.26
CA ALA A 500 24.31 6.82 -1.51
C ALA A 500 24.87 7.89 -2.45
N LYS A 501 24.58 7.79 -3.75
CA LYS A 501 24.76 8.89 -4.69
C LYS A 501 23.61 9.89 -4.52
N ALA A 502 23.85 11.17 -4.80
CA ALA A 502 22.80 12.16 -4.69
C ALA A 502 22.95 13.29 -5.72
N VAL A 503 21.81 13.86 -6.13
CA VAL A 503 21.73 14.99 -7.07
C VAL A 503 20.62 15.93 -6.63
N ARG A 504 20.82 17.25 -6.81
CA ARG A 504 19.77 18.26 -6.64
C ARG A 504 19.24 18.67 -8.01
N ALA A 505 17.93 18.88 -8.10
CA ALA A 505 17.25 19.39 -9.28
C ALA A 505 16.30 20.54 -8.89
N THR A 506 16.38 21.65 -9.63
CA THR A 506 15.58 22.86 -9.44
C THR A 506 14.82 23.27 -10.70
N THR A 507 15.15 22.65 -11.83
CA THR A 507 14.46 22.82 -13.13
C THR A 507 14.00 21.48 -13.68
N ARG A 508 13.13 21.51 -14.68
CA ARG A 508 12.63 20.31 -15.38
C ARG A 508 13.76 19.54 -16.05
N GLU A 509 14.67 20.24 -16.70
CA GLU A 509 15.82 19.67 -17.39
C GLU A 509 16.76 19.00 -16.39
N GLU A 510 17.07 19.68 -15.29
CA GLU A 510 17.90 19.10 -14.22
C GLU A 510 17.27 17.85 -13.62
N PHE A 511 15.95 17.84 -13.43
CA PHE A 511 15.26 16.64 -12.93
C PHE A 511 15.30 15.49 -13.92
N ALA A 512 15.05 15.75 -15.21
CA ALA A 512 15.10 14.72 -16.25
C ALA A 512 16.50 14.09 -16.35
N ASP A 513 17.57 14.92 -16.30
CA ASP A 513 18.96 14.44 -16.32
C ASP A 513 19.32 13.68 -15.03
N ALA A 514 18.90 14.17 -13.86
CA ALA A 514 19.13 13.50 -12.58
C ALA A 514 18.43 12.13 -12.52
N PHE A 515 17.22 12.02 -13.02
CA PHE A 515 16.49 10.76 -13.05
C PHE A 515 17.13 9.77 -14.03
N LYS A 516 17.53 10.23 -15.21
CA LYS A 516 18.29 9.42 -16.19
C LYS A 516 19.62 8.93 -15.60
N PHE A 517 20.34 9.77 -14.86
CA PHE A 517 21.53 9.37 -14.11
C PHE A 517 21.20 8.28 -13.09
N ALA A 518 20.12 8.45 -12.31
CA ALA A 518 19.72 7.51 -11.29
C ALA A 518 19.38 6.11 -11.84
N LEU A 519 18.70 6.05 -13.00
CA LEU A 519 18.40 4.80 -13.69
C LEU A 519 19.66 3.98 -14.06
N ASN A 520 20.79 4.63 -14.27
CA ASN A 520 22.05 4.02 -14.69
C ASN A 520 23.10 3.93 -13.57
N ALA A 521 22.76 4.34 -12.35
CA ALA A 521 23.75 4.51 -11.28
C ALA A 521 24.27 3.19 -10.67
N GLY A 522 23.52 2.08 -10.80
CA GLY A 522 23.89 0.76 -10.29
C GLY A 522 23.92 0.62 -8.76
N GLY A 523 23.37 1.59 -8.04
CA GLY A 523 23.24 1.64 -6.57
C GLY A 523 22.17 2.62 -6.15
N PRO A 524 21.95 2.85 -4.83
CA PRO A 524 20.93 3.78 -4.37
C PRO A 524 21.26 5.23 -4.73
N VAL A 525 20.24 5.97 -5.19
CA VAL A 525 20.35 7.38 -5.55
C VAL A 525 19.27 8.18 -4.86
N VAL A 526 19.62 9.33 -4.29
CA VAL A 526 18.68 10.32 -3.75
C VAL A 526 18.66 11.54 -4.67
N ILE A 527 17.48 11.93 -5.13
CA ILE A 527 17.25 13.15 -5.91
C ILE A 527 16.50 14.15 -5.04
N ASP A 528 17.15 15.25 -4.67
CA ASP A 528 16.53 16.38 -3.97
C ASP A 528 15.89 17.31 -5.02
N CYS A 529 14.59 17.10 -5.27
CA CYS A 529 13.81 17.81 -6.27
C CYS A 529 13.08 18.99 -5.62
N GLN A 530 13.55 20.22 -5.83
CA GLN A 530 13.00 21.41 -5.20
C GLN A 530 11.86 22.00 -6.02
N ILE A 531 10.68 22.06 -5.43
CA ILE A 531 9.45 22.61 -6.04
C ILE A 531 8.89 23.77 -5.19
N ASP A 532 7.88 24.47 -5.72
CA ASP A 532 7.22 25.56 -5.00
C ASP A 532 6.45 25.06 -3.76
N SER A 533 6.50 25.84 -2.69
CA SER A 533 5.82 25.52 -1.42
C SER A 533 4.30 25.60 -1.49
N ASP A 534 3.75 26.28 -2.49
CA ASP A 534 2.33 26.48 -2.68
C ASP A 534 1.70 25.65 -3.80
N ASP A 535 2.49 24.73 -4.40
CA ASP A 535 1.94 23.69 -5.27
C ASP A 535 0.85 22.89 -4.54
N LYS A 536 -0.29 22.70 -5.22
CA LYS A 536 -1.47 22.04 -4.64
C LYS A 536 -1.88 20.81 -5.43
N VAL A 537 -2.53 19.90 -4.74
CA VAL A 537 -3.19 18.74 -5.36
C VAL A 537 -4.58 19.16 -5.80
N TRP A 538 -4.86 19.04 -7.09
CA TRP A 538 -6.15 19.30 -7.72
C TRP A 538 -6.59 18.13 -8.61
N PRO A 539 -7.91 17.88 -8.75
CA PRO A 539 -9.02 18.46 -7.99
C PRO A 539 -9.08 17.95 -6.55
N MET A 540 -9.98 18.54 -5.75
CA MET A 540 -10.21 18.10 -4.38
C MET A 540 -11.70 18.22 -4.02
N VAL A 541 -12.13 17.43 -3.03
CA VAL A 541 -13.44 17.55 -2.36
C VAL A 541 -13.21 18.04 -0.94
N ALA A 542 -13.97 19.05 -0.51
CA ALA A 542 -13.86 19.56 0.85
C ALA A 542 -14.23 18.48 1.89
N PRO A 543 -13.63 18.47 3.09
CA PRO A 543 -13.97 17.49 4.13
C PRO A 543 -15.47 17.46 4.42
N GLY A 544 -16.08 16.26 4.35
CA GLY A 544 -17.51 16.05 4.61
C GLY A 544 -18.47 16.53 3.49
N ALA A 545 -17.94 17.08 2.40
CA ALA A 545 -18.73 17.40 1.21
C ALA A 545 -19.00 16.15 0.37
N PRO A 546 -20.06 16.10 -0.44
CA PRO A 546 -20.28 15.05 -1.40
C PRO A 546 -19.25 15.10 -2.53
N ILE A 547 -18.93 13.95 -3.12
CA ILE A 547 -17.94 13.85 -4.21
C ILE A 547 -18.37 14.63 -5.47
N SER A 548 -19.66 14.86 -5.66
CA SER A 548 -20.22 15.71 -6.73
C SER A 548 -19.85 17.19 -6.60
N GLU A 549 -19.29 17.61 -5.47
CA GLU A 549 -18.81 18.98 -5.23
C GLU A 549 -17.28 19.10 -5.39
N ALA A 550 -16.66 18.22 -6.17
CA ALA A 550 -15.24 18.29 -6.49
C ALA A 550 -14.92 19.61 -7.20
N PHE A 551 -13.86 20.30 -6.76
CA PHE A 551 -13.43 21.59 -7.28
C PHE A 551 -11.92 21.61 -7.54
N ASP A 552 -11.49 22.53 -8.39
CA ASP A 552 -10.10 22.82 -8.68
C ASP A 552 -9.79 24.32 -8.56
N GLU A 553 -8.60 24.72 -8.96
CA GLU A 553 -8.15 26.11 -8.88
C GLU A 553 -9.01 27.06 -9.72
N LYS A 554 -9.46 26.61 -10.91
CA LYS A 554 -10.32 27.43 -11.79
C LYS A 554 -11.67 27.73 -11.14
N ASP A 555 -12.29 26.72 -10.51
CA ASP A 555 -13.57 26.91 -9.80
C ASP A 555 -13.43 27.93 -8.65
N LEU A 556 -12.27 27.94 -7.95
CA LEU A 556 -12.03 28.93 -6.89
C LEU A 556 -11.84 30.35 -7.45
N GLN A 557 -11.15 30.50 -8.58
CA GLN A 557 -10.96 31.79 -9.24
C GLN A 557 -12.27 32.36 -9.74
N GLU A 558 -13.13 31.53 -10.35
CA GLU A 558 -14.48 31.95 -10.83
C GLU A 558 -15.38 32.40 -9.68
N LYS A 559 -15.35 31.70 -8.53
CA LYS A 559 -16.10 32.10 -7.32
C LYS A 559 -15.63 33.43 -6.73
N GLN A 560 -14.32 33.73 -6.81
CA GLN A 560 -13.76 35.00 -6.33
C GLN A 560 -14.13 36.20 -7.24
N GLN A 561 -14.33 35.96 -8.53
CA GLN A 561 -14.74 37.01 -9.49
C GLN A 561 -16.23 37.31 -9.42
N THR A 562 -17.05 36.42 -8.89
CA THR A 562 -18.51 36.56 -8.77
C THR A 562 -18.96 37.09 -7.41
N ASN A 563 -18.08 37.20 -6.43
CA ASN A 563 -18.32 37.84 -5.12
C ASN A 563 -17.64 39.22 -5.04
#